data_6d4ce9306b4f796641aa2055a5d30827
#
_entry.id   6d4ce9306b4f796641aa2055a5d30827
#
_cell.length_a   1.000
_cell.length_b   1.000
_cell.length_c   1.000
_cell.angle_alpha   90.00
_cell.angle_beta   90.00
_cell.angle_gamma   90.00
#
_symmetry.space_group_name_H-M   'P 1'
#
loop_
_entity.id
_entity.type
_entity.pdbx_description
1 polymer ?
#
loop_
_entity_poly.entity_id
_entity_poly.type
_entity_poly.pdbx_seq_one_letter_code
_entity_poly.pdbx_strand_id
1 'polypeptide(L)'
;MGWAILIYDMHWVLRSKIHRATVTEADVNYIGSITIDRDLIDRAGFWPGEKVRVVSNSSATRLETYVIAGESGSGKICMNGAAALLIKSGEEVIIMGFELTSEPIERRVVLVDKSNKFLRYLSE
;
A
#
# COMPACT_ATOMS: atom_id res chain seq x y z
N MET A 1 30.12 10.08 16.35
CA MET A 1 30.55 10.54 15.03
C MET A 1 29.65 10.01 13.93
N GLY A 2 29.72 8.69 13.64
CA GLY A 2 28.99 8.11 12.52
C GLY A 2 27.48 8.24 12.62
N TRP A 3 26.92 8.07 13.80
CA TRP A 3 25.48 8.18 13.97
C TRP A 3 24.93 9.59 13.67
N ALA A 4 25.71 10.65 13.99
CA ALA A 4 25.30 12.02 13.69
C ALA A 4 25.23 12.26 12.17
N ILE A 5 26.19 11.68 11.43
CA ILE A 5 26.20 11.75 9.96
C ILE A 5 24.99 11.03 9.40
N LEU A 6 24.66 9.85 9.94
CA LEU A 6 23.51 9.07 9.49
C LEU A 6 22.19 9.82 9.68
N ILE A 7 22.03 10.57 10.77
CA ILE A 7 20.81 11.37 11.02
C ILE A 7 20.65 12.43 9.92
N TYR A 8 21.71 13.10 9.48
CA TYR A 8 21.63 14.11 8.44
C TYR A 8 21.52 13.55 7.03
N ASP A 9 21.86 12.27 6.86
CA ASP A 9 21.83 11.60 5.55
C ASP A 9 20.70 10.61 5.42
N MET A 10 19.58 10.87 6.08
CA MET A 10 18.38 10.01 6.01
C MET A 10 17.46 10.48 4.89
N HIS A 11 16.94 9.52 4.16
CA HIS A 11 16.01 9.75 3.05
C HIS A 11 14.77 8.91 3.21
N TRP A 12 13.62 9.45 2.85
CA TRP A 12 12.40 8.65 2.65
C TRP A 12 12.49 8.02 1.28
N VAL A 13 12.51 6.70 1.23
CA VAL A 13 12.59 5.96 -0.03
C VAL A 13 11.42 4.99 -0.15
N LEU A 14 11.01 4.70 -1.38
CA LEU A 14 9.99 3.71 -1.64
C LEU A 14 10.54 2.33 -1.27
N ARG A 15 9.85 1.64 -0.34
CA ARG A 15 10.20 0.29 0.07
C ARG A 15 9.29 -0.74 -0.55
N SER A 16 7.97 -0.46 -0.59
CA SER A 16 6.96 -1.43 -0.97
C SER A 16 5.88 -0.78 -1.82
N LYS A 17 5.41 -1.51 -2.82
CA LYS A 17 4.37 -1.01 -3.70
C LYS A 17 3.51 -2.17 -4.19
N ILE A 18 2.19 -2.01 -4.11
CA ILE A 18 1.25 -2.88 -4.81
C ILE A 18 0.73 -2.09 -6.00
N HIS A 19 1.03 -2.59 -7.20
CA HIS A 19 0.75 -1.89 -8.44
C HIS A 19 -0.53 -2.41 -9.07
N ARG A 20 -1.46 -1.47 -9.35
CA ARG A 20 -2.70 -1.72 -10.08
C ARG A 20 -3.68 -2.66 -9.39
N ALA A 21 -3.80 -2.54 -8.08
CA ALA A 21 -4.83 -3.25 -7.33
C ALA A 21 -6.21 -2.66 -7.63
N THR A 22 -7.23 -3.50 -7.55
CA THR A 22 -8.62 -3.08 -7.74
C THR A 22 -9.32 -3.02 -6.39
N VAL A 23 -9.92 -1.87 -6.07
CA VAL A 23 -10.70 -1.72 -4.84
C VAL A 23 -11.94 -2.60 -4.94
N THR A 24 -12.10 -3.51 -3.98
CA THR A 24 -13.23 -4.45 -3.96
C THR A 24 -14.42 -3.95 -3.17
N GLU A 25 -14.16 -3.13 -2.15
CA GLU A 25 -15.21 -2.57 -1.28
C GLU A 25 -14.82 -1.18 -0.81
N ALA A 26 -15.83 -0.37 -0.49
CA ALA A 26 -15.65 0.92 0.16
C ALA A 26 -16.72 1.05 1.25
N ASP A 27 -16.29 1.06 2.52
CA ASP A 27 -17.18 1.04 3.68
C ASP A 27 -16.92 2.25 4.57
N VAL A 28 -17.75 3.27 4.42
CA VAL A 28 -17.63 4.52 5.17
C VAL A 28 -17.90 4.34 6.68
N ASN A 29 -18.58 3.28 7.05
CA ASN A 29 -18.98 3.04 8.44
C ASN A 29 -17.94 2.24 9.23
N TYR A 30 -16.89 1.77 8.58
CA TYR A 30 -15.81 1.06 9.25
C TYR A 30 -14.73 2.04 9.72
N ILE A 31 -13.84 1.58 10.61
CA ILE A 31 -12.71 2.38 11.11
C ILE A 31 -11.79 2.74 9.96
N GLY A 32 -11.46 4.04 9.81
CA GLY A 32 -10.63 4.55 8.73
C GLY A 32 -9.33 3.76 8.58
N SER A 33 -9.12 3.16 7.38
CA SER A 33 -8.01 2.26 7.09
C SER A 33 -8.12 1.75 5.67
N ILE A 34 -7.16 0.92 5.25
CA ILE A 34 -7.27 0.10 4.04
C ILE A 34 -7.07 -1.36 4.42
N THR A 35 -8.07 -2.20 4.16
CA THR A 35 -7.94 -3.64 4.33
C THR A 35 -7.30 -4.21 3.08
N ILE A 36 -6.21 -4.96 3.27
CA ILE A 36 -5.45 -5.57 2.16
C ILE A 36 -5.36 -7.06 2.41
N ASP A 37 -5.58 -7.87 1.37
CA ASP A 37 -5.35 -9.32 1.39
C ASP A 37 -3.99 -9.60 2.04
N ARG A 38 -3.98 -10.48 3.05
CA ARG A 38 -2.77 -10.83 3.80
C ARG A 38 -1.64 -11.33 2.91
N ASP A 39 -1.96 -12.09 1.86
CA ASP A 39 -0.94 -12.57 0.93
C ASP A 39 -0.21 -11.40 0.26
N LEU A 40 -0.93 -10.35 -0.10
CA LEU A 40 -0.32 -9.17 -0.72
C LEU A 40 0.49 -8.36 0.30
N ILE A 41 0.03 -8.29 1.54
CA ILE A 41 0.76 -7.64 2.63
C ILE A 41 2.13 -8.31 2.78
N ASP A 42 2.14 -9.63 2.86
CA ASP A 42 3.36 -10.40 3.07
C ASP A 42 4.31 -10.26 1.87
N ARG A 43 3.78 -10.30 0.65
CA ARG A 43 4.59 -10.18 -0.57
C ARG A 43 5.18 -8.79 -0.75
N ALA A 44 4.43 -7.75 -0.42
CA ALA A 44 4.91 -6.36 -0.52
C ALA A 44 5.81 -5.97 0.65
N GLY A 45 5.70 -6.67 1.78
CA GLY A 45 6.46 -6.36 2.97
C GLY A 45 5.85 -5.26 3.82
N PHE A 46 4.55 -5.07 3.76
CA PHE A 46 3.84 -4.16 4.67
C PHE A 46 3.66 -4.82 6.05
N TRP A 47 3.50 -3.99 7.05
CA TRP A 47 3.05 -4.42 8.37
C TRP A 47 1.61 -3.98 8.58
N PRO A 48 0.77 -4.80 9.23
CA PRO A 48 -0.50 -4.29 9.75
C PRO A 48 -0.24 -3.07 10.65
N GLY A 49 -1.05 -2.01 10.47
CA GLY A 49 -0.85 -0.76 11.19
C GLY A 49 0.11 0.22 10.52
N GLU A 50 0.78 -0.21 9.49
CA GLU A 50 1.72 0.65 8.78
C GLU A 50 0.99 1.72 7.98
N LYS A 51 1.52 2.95 8.02
CA LYS A 51 1.03 4.05 7.20
C LYS A 51 1.39 3.81 5.74
N VAL A 52 0.41 3.99 4.86
CA VAL A 52 0.60 3.85 3.42
C VAL A 52 -0.01 5.03 2.69
N ARG A 53 0.51 5.30 1.49
CA ARG A 53 -0.09 6.22 0.54
C ARG A 53 -0.86 5.42 -0.49
N VAL A 54 -2.11 5.82 -0.74
CA VAL A 54 -2.96 5.20 -1.75
C VAL A 54 -3.25 6.24 -2.82
N VAL A 55 -2.98 5.88 -4.07
CA VAL A 55 -3.20 6.74 -5.22
C VAL A 55 -4.13 6.02 -6.19
N SER A 56 -5.20 6.68 -6.60
CA SER A 56 -6.13 6.12 -7.57
C SER A 56 -5.73 6.53 -8.99
N ASN A 57 -5.59 5.55 -9.87
CA ASN A 57 -5.43 5.79 -11.30
C ASN A 57 -6.74 6.17 -11.96
N SER A 58 -7.87 5.96 -11.29
CA SER A 58 -9.20 6.24 -11.84
C SER A 58 -9.67 7.65 -11.56
N SER A 59 -9.40 8.17 -10.36
CA SER A 59 -9.89 9.47 -9.91
C SER A 59 -8.79 10.50 -9.63
N ALA A 60 -7.54 10.10 -9.69
CA ALA A 60 -6.37 10.90 -9.31
C ALA A 60 -6.33 11.26 -7.83
N THR A 61 -7.19 10.68 -7.02
CA THR A 61 -7.21 10.90 -5.57
C THR A 61 -5.96 10.31 -4.93
N ARG A 62 -5.38 11.07 -4.02
CA ARG A 62 -4.23 10.66 -3.20
C ARG A 62 -4.60 10.81 -1.74
N LEU A 63 -4.35 9.78 -0.95
CA LEU A 63 -4.61 9.86 0.49
C LEU A 63 -3.61 9.00 1.26
N GLU A 64 -3.56 9.24 2.56
CA GLU A 64 -2.79 8.43 3.49
C GLU A 64 -3.74 7.74 4.46
N THR A 65 -3.43 6.50 4.78
CA THR A 65 -4.19 5.71 5.74
C THR A 65 -3.25 4.63 6.31
N TYR A 66 -3.79 3.65 7.00
CA TYR A 66 -2.97 2.54 7.52
C TYR A 66 -3.58 1.19 7.16
N VAL A 67 -2.73 0.17 7.20
CA VAL A 67 -3.04 -1.18 6.73
C VAL A 67 -3.76 -2.00 7.80
N ILE A 68 -4.84 -2.66 7.40
CA ILE A 68 -5.48 -3.75 8.16
C ILE A 68 -5.36 -5.02 7.31
N ALA A 69 -4.99 -6.12 7.96
CA ALA A 69 -4.86 -7.40 7.26
C ALA A 69 -6.24 -8.01 7.00
N GLY A 70 -6.52 -8.28 5.72
CA GLY A 70 -7.67 -9.06 5.31
C GLY A 70 -7.33 -10.54 5.21
N GLU A 71 -8.34 -11.38 4.97
CA GLU A 71 -8.15 -12.82 4.82
C GLU A 71 -7.20 -13.13 3.68
N SER A 72 -6.25 -14.02 3.94
CA SER A 72 -5.24 -14.41 2.94
C SER A 72 -5.90 -15.10 1.75
N GLY A 73 -5.55 -14.66 0.55
CA GLY A 73 -6.09 -15.20 -0.69
C GLY A 73 -7.46 -14.68 -1.06
N SER A 74 -8.02 -13.76 -0.28
CA SER A 74 -9.36 -13.22 -0.54
C SER A 74 -9.42 -12.25 -1.73
N GLY A 75 -8.30 -11.66 -2.11
CA GLY A 75 -8.25 -10.58 -3.10
C GLY A 75 -8.84 -9.27 -2.59
N LYS A 76 -9.05 -9.15 -1.28
CA LYS A 76 -9.74 -8.00 -0.70
C LYS A 76 -8.84 -6.77 -0.66
N ILE A 77 -9.36 -5.67 -1.19
CA ILE A 77 -8.81 -4.32 -1.06
C ILE A 77 -10.01 -3.44 -0.71
N CYS A 78 -10.15 -3.09 0.56
CA CYS A 78 -11.30 -2.34 1.05
C CYS A 78 -10.86 -0.98 1.57
N MET A 79 -11.46 0.09 1.04
CA MET A 79 -11.29 1.44 1.58
C MET A 79 -12.30 1.63 2.70
N ASN A 80 -11.80 1.97 3.89
CA ASN A 80 -12.62 2.06 5.10
C ASN A 80 -12.69 3.51 5.61
N GLY A 81 -13.83 3.87 6.20
CA GLY A 81 -14.00 5.18 6.81
C GLY A 81 -14.08 6.30 5.77
N ALA A 82 -13.52 7.45 6.09
CA ALA A 82 -13.55 8.64 5.23
C ALA A 82 -12.94 8.39 3.85
N ALA A 83 -11.94 7.52 3.75
CA ALA A 83 -11.31 7.18 2.47
C ALA A 83 -12.31 6.59 1.49
N ALA A 84 -13.35 5.91 1.99
CA ALA A 84 -14.39 5.32 1.16
C ALA A 84 -15.23 6.38 0.41
N LEU A 85 -15.20 7.62 0.88
CA LEU A 85 -15.88 8.72 0.19
C LEU A 85 -15.09 9.23 -1.01
N LEU A 86 -13.78 8.99 -1.03
CA LEU A 86 -12.89 9.49 -2.06
C LEU A 86 -12.53 8.45 -3.09
N ILE A 87 -12.31 7.22 -2.66
CA ILE A 87 -11.92 6.10 -3.54
C ILE A 87 -12.96 5.01 -3.43
N LYS A 88 -13.58 4.68 -4.54
CA LYS A 88 -14.75 3.80 -4.60
C LYS A 88 -14.37 2.39 -5.06
N SER A 89 -15.27 1.45 -4.79
CA SER A 89 -15.17 0.11 -5.35
C SER A 89 -15.03 0.16 -6.87
N GLY A 90 -14.13 -0.66 -7.40
CA GLY A 90 -13.84 -0.73 -8.84
C GLY A 90 -12.70 0.18 -9.29
N GLU A 91 -12.26 1.13 -8.48
CA GLU A 91 -11.13 1.98 -8.86
C GLU A 91 -9.81 1.19 -8.81
N GLU A 92 -8.92 1.53 -9.73
CA GLU A 92 -7.58 0.98 -9.76
C GLU A 92 -6.66 1.84 -8.91
N VAL A 93 -5.96 1.22 -7.96
CA VAL A 93 -5.11 1.95 -7.01
C VAL A 93 -3.68 1.42 -6.99
N ILE A 94 -2.79 2.28 -6.53
CA ILE A 94 -1.40 1.96 -6.21
C ILE A 94 -1.24 2.21 -4.72
N ILE A 95 -0.69 1.23 -4.01
CA ILE A 95 -0.48 1.30 -2.56
C ILE A 95 1.01 1.31 -2.30
N MET A 96 1.51 2.34 -1.61
CA MET A 96 2.94 2.55 -1.42
C MET A 96 3.31 2.67 0.05
N GLY A 97 4.41 2.01 0.43
CA GLY A 97 5.03 2.17 1.72
C GLY A 97 6.46 2.67 1.56
N PHE A 98 6.90 3.45 2.54
CA PHE A 98 8.19 4.12 2.50
C PHE A 98 9.00 3.75 3.74
N GLU A 99 10.29 3.95 3.65
CA GLU A 99 11.21 3.68 4.75
C GLU A 99 12.21 4.83 4.86
N LEU A 100 12.47 5.24 6.09
CA LEU A 100 13.50 6.23 6.39
C LEU A 100 14.82 5.50 6.54
N THR A 101 15.78 5.77 5.68
CA THR A 101 17.05 5.04 5.63
C THR A 101 18.21 5.93 5.19
N SER A 102 19.40 5.55 5.63
CA SER A 102 20.64 6.21 5.23
C SER A 102 21.29 5.58 4.00
N GLU A 103 20.75 4.47 3.51
CA GLU A 103 21.29 3.75 2.36
C GLU A 103 20.18 3.39 1.39
N PRO A 104 20.47 3.32 0.07
CA PRO A 104 19.51 2.79 -0.88
C PRO A 104 19.07 1.38 -0.49
N ILE A 105 17.79 1.10 -0.69
CA ILE A 105 17.23 -0.22 -0.42
C ILE A 105 16.62 -0.80 -1.70
N GLU A 106 16.53 -2.11 -1.75
CA GLU A 106 15.83 -2.79 -2.82
C GLU A 106 14.33 -2.78 -2.51
N ARG A 107 13.55 -2.20 -3.41
CA ARG A 107 12.10 -2.13 -3.21
C ARG A 107 11.41 -3.36 -3.76
N ARG A 108 10.26 -3.68 -3.15
CA ARG A 108 9.37 -4.73 -3.62
C ARG A 108 8.18 -4.10 -4.31
N VAL A 109 8.03 -4.33 -5.60
CA VAL A 109 6.89 -3.86 -6.38
C VAL A 109 6.11 -5.07 -6.84
N VAL A 110 4.92 -5.23 -6.28
CA VAL A 110 4.03 -6.37 -6.52
C VAL A 110 3.05 -6.01 -7.63
N LEU A 111 3.02 -6.79 -8.69
CA LEU A 111 1.99 -6.70 -9.72
C LEU A 111 0.89 -7.72 -9.42
N VAL A 112 -0.36 -7.28 -9.49
CA VAL A 112 -1.52 -8.14 -9.29
C VAL A 112 -2.39 -8.16 -10.54
N ASP A 113 -3.22 -9.21 -10.66
CA ASP A 113 -4.25 -9.29 -11.70
C ASP A 113 -5.53 -8.57 -11.25
N LYS A 114 -6.57 -8.64 -12.07
CA LYS A 114 -7.85 -7.95 -11.81
C LYS A 114 -8.59 -8.49 -10.58
N SER A 115 -8.23 -9.67 -10.11
CA SER A 115 -8.77 -10.28 -8.88
C SER A 115 -7.86 -10.06 -7.69
N ASN A 116 -6.86 -9.17 -7.82
CA ASN A 116 -5.87 -8.86 -6.79
C ASN A 116 -5.03 -10.08 -6.39
N LYS A 117 -4.79 -10.98 -7.33
CA LYS A 117 -3.90 -12.11 -7.10
C LYS A 117 -2.50 -11.74 -7.56
N PHE A 118 -1.51 -12.17 -6.81
CA PHE A 118 -0.11 -11.91 -7.14
C PHE A 118 0.26 -12.52 -8.50
N LEU A 119 0.84 -11.72 -9.38
CA LEU A 119 1.39 -12.19 -10.65
C LEU A 119 2.90 -12.34 -10.59
N ARG A 120 3.59 -11.28 -10.22
CA ARG A 120 5.05 -11.25 -10.14
C ARG A 120 5.53 -9.96 -9.48
N TYR A 121 6.81 -9.93 -9.16
CA TYR A 121 7.48 -8.68 -8.79
C TYR A 121 7.93 -7.95 -10.05
N LEU A 122 7.82 -6.63 -10.02
CA LEU A 122 8.32 -5.78 -11.10
C LEU A 122 9.70 -5.25 -10.76
N SER A 123 10.56 -5.17 -11.78
CA SER A 123 11.82 -4.46 -11.72
C SER A 123 11.59 -3.03 -12.18
N GLU A 124 11.83 -2.08 -11.31
CA GLU A 124 11.78 -0.67 -11.71
C GLU A 124 12.84 0.17 -11.02
#